data_72fd0ff64c1ff06bfbfe35bd9fc84bf5
#
_entry.id   72fd0ff64c1ff06bfbfe35bd9fc84bf5
#
_cell.length_a   1.000
_cell.length_b   1.000
_cell.length_c   1.000
_cell.angle_alpha   90.00
_cell.angle_beta   90.00
_cell.angle_gamma   90.00
#
_symmetry.space_group_name_H-M   'P 1'
#
loop_
_entity.id
_entity.type
_entity.pdbx_description
1 polymer ?
#
loop_
_entity_poly.entity_id
_entity_poly.type
_entity_poly.pdbx_seq_one_letter_code
_entity_poly.pdbx_strand_id
1 'polypeptide(L)'
;MAEVISGDPYIDDGNIRTFDISRPANDYIWHRDKEDRTIKLLEGEGWQLQIEDCLPFLLERNKEIHIPKMVYHRLIKGYNTLRIEIK
;
A
#
# COMPACT_ATOMS: atom_id res chain seq x y z
N MET A 1 10.56 -19.44 -10.58
CA MET A 1 10.16 -19.10 -10.47
C MET A 1 9.96 -18.50 -9.88
N ALA A 2 9.98 -18.73 -9.77
CA ALA A 2 9.48 -18.24 -9.26
C ALA A 2 9.34 -17.51 -8.90
N GLU A 3 9.46 -17.63 -8.81
CA GLU A 3 9.09 -17.03 -8.73
C GLU A 3 8.80 -16.20 -8.37
N VAL A 4 8.93 -16.34 -8.25
CA VAL A 4 8.53 -15.70 -8.15
C VAL A 4 8.37 -14.89 -7.88
N ILE A 5 8.19 -15.07 -7.80
CA ILE A 5 8.04 -14.42 -7.50
C ILE A 5 7.96 -13.53 -7.15
N SER A 6 8.41 -13.93 -6.76
CA SER A 6 8.20 -12.88 -6.09
C SER A 6 7.19 -12.02 -6.35
N GLY A 7 6.36 -12.03 -5.87
CA GLY A 7 5.18 -11.40 -6.30
C GLY A 7 4.82 -10.10 -5.64
N ASP A 8 5.51 -9.70 -4.64
CA ASP A 8 5.15 -8.48 -3.93
C ASP A 8 5.56 -7.25 -4.72
N PRO A 9 4.66 -6.25 -4.88
CA PRO A 9 4.97 -5.03 -5.61
C PRO A 9 5.76 -4.03 -4.77
N TYR A 10 6.37 -4.46 -3.69
CA TYR A 10 7.05 -3.58 -2.76
C TYR A 10 8.31 -4.23 -2.20
N ILE A 11 9.17 -3.39 -1.63
CA ILE A 11 10.37 -3.80 -0.93
C ILE A 11 10.31 -3.21 0.47
N ASP A 12 10.58 -4.04 1.48
CA ASP A 12 10.62 -3.62 2.87
C ASP A 12 12.05 -3.39 3.33
N ASP A 13 12.24 -2.30 4.05
CA ASP A 13 13.49 -1.97 4.72
C ASP A 13 13.12 -1.52 6.13
N GLY A 14 13.22 -2.46 7.09
CA GLY A 14 12.70 -2.21 8.42
C GLY A 14 11.19 -2.04 8.37
N ASN A 15 10.70 -0.92 8.89
CA ASN A 15 9.27 -0.60 8.84
C ASN A 15 8.90 0.33 7.69
N ILE A 16 9.83 0.58 6.77
CA ILE A 16 9.58 1.39 5.58
C ILE A 16 9.31 0.47 4.41
N ARG A 17 8.17 0.66 3.77
CA ARG A 17 7.77 -0.12 2.60
C ARG A 17 7.74 0.78 1.38
N THR A 18 8.47 0.37 0.33
CA THR A 18 8.58 1.14 -0.91
C THR A 18 7.87 0.39 -2.02
N PHE A 19 6.93 1.06 -2.68
CA PHE A 19 6.18 0.50 -3.81
C PHE A 19 6.71 1.09 -5.10
N ASP A 20 7.11 0.22 -6.02
CA ASP A 20 7.71 0.61 -7.30
C ASP A 20 6.62 1.05 -8.27
N ILE A 21 6.71 2.30 -8.73
CA ILE A 21 5.75 2.87 -9.67
C ILE A 21 5.73 2.13 -11.02
N SER A 22 6.82 1.45 -11.37
CA SER A 22 6.90 0.74 -12.64
C SER A 22 6.09 -0.56 -12.65
N ARG A 23 5.65 -1.06 -11.49
CA ARG A 23 4.86 -2.28 -11.43
C ARG A 23 3.45 -2.02 -12.01
N PRO A 24 2.89 -3.00 -12.75
CA PRO A 24 1.55 -2.83 -13.31
C PRO A 24 0.48 -2.61 -12.24
N ALA A 25 -0.56 -1.87 -12.59
CA ALA A 25 -1.63 -1.57 -11.64
C ALA A 25 -2.31 -2.84 -11.09
N ASN A 26 -2.34 -3.91 -11.87
CA ASN A 26 -2.96 -5.16 -11.43
C ASN A 26 -2.14 -5.93 -10.40
N ASP A 27 -0.94 -5.45 -10.06
CA ASP A 27 -0.18 -6.00 -8.94
C ASP A 27 -0.71 -5.48 -7.60
N TYR A 28 -1.51 -4.41 -7.62
CA TYR A 28 -2.07 -3.79 -6.42
C TYR A 28 -3.50 -4.25 -6.23
N ILE A 29 -3.65 -5.49 -5.72
CA ILE A 29 -4.95 -6.16 -5.67
C ILE A 29 -5.54 -6.09 -4.26
N TRP A 30 -6.83 -6.38 -4.18
CA TRP A 30 -7.51 -6.52 -2.91
C TRP A 30 -6.87 -7.60 -2.07
N HIS A 31 -6.55 -7.26 -0.83
CA HIS A 31 -6.01 -8.21 0.14
C HIS A 31 -6.38 -7.78 1.55
N ARG A 32 -6.14 -8.66 2.50
CA ARG A 32 -6.36 -8.36 3.91
C ARG A 32 -5.18 -8.88 4.71
N ASP A 33 -4.92 -8.23 5.83
CA ASP A 33 -3.85 -8.60 6.74
C ASP A 33 -4.42 -9.27 7.98
N LYS A 34 -3.62 -10.12 8.60
CA LYS A 34 -4.03 -10.81 9.84
C LYS A 34 -3.90 -9.94 11.06
N GLU A 35 -3.28 -8.79 10.94
CA GLU A 35 -3.02 -7.87 12.04
C GLU A 35 -3.49 -6.48 11.69
N ASP A 36 -3.83 -5.71 12.73
CA ASP A 36 -4.09 -4.28 12.55
C ASP A 36 -2.81 -3.61 12.05
N ARG A 37 -2.98 -2.64 11.16
CA ARG A 37 -1.86 -1.86 10.65
C ARG A 37 -2.17 -0.39 10.71
N THR A 38 -1.16 0.39 11.10
CA THR A 38 -1.20 1.83 10.96
C THR A 38 -0.11 2.21 9.97
N ILE A 39 -0.47 2.94 8.94
CA ILE A 39 0.46 3.38 7.92
C ILE A 39 0.55 4.89 7.89
N LYS A 40 1.72 5.40 7.51
CA LYS A 40 1.95 6.82 7.38
C LYS A 40 2.66 7.08 6.06
N LEU A 41 2.10 7.97 5.26
CA LEU A 41 2.71 8.31 3.97
C LEU A 41 3.96 9.16 4.19
N LEU A 42 5.08 8.69 3.67
CA LEU A 42 6.34 9.43 3.73
C LEU A 42 6.64 10.12 2.40
N GLU A 43 6.36 9.44 1.29
CA GLU A 43 6.67 9.94 -0.04
C GLU A 43 5.74 9.31 -1.06
N GLY A 44 5.33 10.08 -2.05
CA GLY A 44 4.44 9.61 -3.12
C GLY A 44 3.30 10.58 -3.34
N GLU A 45 2.84 10.68 -4.58
CA GLU A 45 1.77 11.59 -4.97
C GLU A 45 0.71 10.85 -5.77
N GLY A 46 -0.55 11.18 -5.49
CA GLY A 46 -1.67 10.64 -6.23
C GLY A 46 -2.07 9.22 -5.84
N TRP A 47 -1.38 8.60 -4.91
CA TRP A 47 -1.73 7.27 -4.45
C TRP A 47 -2.99 7.32 -3.61
N GLN A 48 -3.86 6.33 -3.80
CA GLN A 48 -5.10 6.22 -3.04
C GLN A 48 -5.16 4.88 -2.35
N LEU A 49 -5.90 4.84 -1.26
CA LEU A 49 -6.23 3.61 -0.56
C LEU A 49 -7.74 3.42 -0.63
N GLN A 50 -8.17 2.20 -0.91
CA GLN A 50 -9.57 1.86 -0.85
C GLN A 50 -9.76 0.71 0.14
N ILE A 51 -10.62 0.93 1.10
CA ILE A 51 -11.03 -0.07 2.08
C ILE A 51 -12.38 -0.61 1.63
N GLU A 52 -12.64 -1.90 1.87
CA GLU A 52 -13.88 -2.53 1.43
C GLU A 52 -15.10 -1.72 1.88
N ASP A 53 -16.08 -1.66 1.01
CA ASP A 53 -17.34 -0.93 1.23
C ASP A 53 -17.16 0.59 1.37
N CYS A 54 -16.00 1.11 0.99
CA CYS A 54 -15.72 2.54 1.06
C CYS A 54 -15.24 3.04 -0.29
N LEU A 55 -15.38 4.35 -0.51
CA LEU A 55 -14.79 4.98 -1.69
C LEU A 55 -13.28 5.11 -1.49
N PRO A 56 -12.50 5.10 -2.57
CA PRO A 56 -11.07 5.37 -2.48
C PRO A 56 -10.83 6.78 -1.92
N PHE A 57 -9.74 6.94 -1.18
CA PHE A 57 -9.35 8.26 -0.69
C PHE A 57 -7.86 8.46 -0.90
N LEU A 58 -7.49 9.72 -1.07
CA LEU A 58 -6.12 10.11 -1.35
C LEU A 58 -5.25 9.97 -0.10
N LEU A 59 -4.07 9.37 -0.27
CA LEU A 59 -3.08 9.33 0.79
C LEU A 59 -2.40 10.69 0.89
N GLU A 60 -2.32 11.23 2.10
CA GLU A 60 -1.72 12.54 2.35
C GLU A 60 -0.48 12.39 3.20
N ARG A 61 0.52 13.20 2.90
CA ARG A 61 1.83 13.14 3.58
C ARG A 61 1.66 13.39 5.08
N ASN A 62 2.34 12.53 5.86
CA ASN A 62 2.40 12.60 7.32
C ASN A 62 1.08 12.31 8.02
N LYS A 63 0.05 11.89 7.29
CA LYS A 63 -1.19 11.44 7.91
C LYS A 63 -1.16 9.94 8.13
N GLU A 64 -1.56 9.53 9.32
CA GLU A 64 -1.66 8.12 9.67
C GLU A 64 -3.03 7.58 9.32
N ILE A 65 -3.05 6.36 8.81
CA ILE A 65 -4.28 5.68 8.46
C ILE A 65 -4.24 4.31 9.14
N HIS A 66 -5.32 4.00 9.86
CA HIS A 66 -5.46 2.71 10.51
C HIS A 66 -6.27 1.76 9.62
N ILE A 67 -5.69 0.59 9.36
CA ILE A 67 -6.34 -0.46 8.58
C ILE A 67 -6.59 -1.63 9.53
N PRO A 68 -7.85 -1.91 9.89
CA PRO A 68 -8.16 -3.00 10.79
C PRO A 68 -7.77 -4.36 10.20
N LYS A 69 -7.44 -5.30 11.06
CA LYS A 69 -7.15 -6.66 10.63
C LYS A 69 -8.33 -7.26 9.89
N MET A 70 -8.03 -8.12 8.95
CA MET A 70 -9.02 -8.91 8.18
C MET A 70 -9.98 -8.08 7.33
N VAL A 71 -9.72 -6.79 7.16
CA VAL A 71 -10.50 -5.91 6.31
C VAL A 71 -9.82 -5.81 4.96
N TYR A 72 -10.55 -6.11 3.88
CA TYR A 72 -9.97 -6.02 2.54
C TYR A 72 -9.69 -4.57 2.17
N HIS A 73 -8.55 -4.38 1.53
CA HIS A 73 -8.13 -3.06 1.07
C HIS A 73 -7.19 -3.20 -0.12
N ARG A 74 -6.98 -2.11 -0.83
CA ARG A 74 -6.04 -2.06 -1.94
C ARG A 74 -5.47 -0.67 -2.10
N LEU A 75 -4.29 -0.60 -2.72
CA LEU A 75 -3.72 0.66 -3.19
C LEU A 75 -4.16 0.90 -4.62
N ILE A 76 -4.39 2.16 -4.94
CA ILE A 76 -4.61 2.62 -6.29
C ILE A 76 -3.41 3.47 -6.66
N LYS A 77 -2.75 3.09 -7.75
CA LYS A 77 -1.46 3.60 -8.16
C LYS A 77 -1.49 5.10 -8.40
N GLY A 78 -0.47 5.78 -7.91
CA GLY A 78 -0.30 7.21 -8.11
C GLY A 78 0.69 7.52 -9.22
N TYR A 79 1.46 8.60 -9.04
CA TYR A 79 2.29 9.16 -10.11
C TYR A 79 3.78 8.88 -9.95
N ASN A 80 4.23 8.57 -8.75
CA ASN A 80 5.63 8.30 -8.47
C ASN A 80 5.75 7.23 -7.39
N THR A 81 6.98 6.89 -7.03
CA THR A 81 7.24 5.87 -6.03
C THR A 81 6.56 6.22 -4.71
N LEU A 82 5.92 5.22 -4.11
CA LEU A 82 5.25 5.36 -2.82
C LEU A 82 6.14 4.79 -1.73
N ARG A 83 6.33 5.56 -0.66
CA ARG A 83 7.01 5.08 0.54
C ARG A 83 6.12 5.33 1.74
N ILE A 84 5.88 4.28 2.51
CA ILE A 84 5.07 4.37 3.72
C ILE A 84 5.85 3.77 4.90
N GLU A 85 5.52 4.28 6.06
CA GLU A 85 5.98 3.69 7.32
C GLU A 85 4.86 2.83 7.88
N ILE A 86 5.17 1.60 8.25
CA ILE A 86 4.20 0.69 8.86
C ILE A 86 4.50 0.63 10.34
N LYS A 87 3.50 0.94 11.13
CA LYS A 87 3.65 0.96 12.60
C LYS A 87 3.00 -0.23 13.26
#